data_d35d27a8de01049c753dd5c4957a7a5d
#
_entry.id   d35d27a8de01049c753dd5c4957a7a5d
#
_cell.length_a   1.000
_cell.length_b   1.000
_cell.length_c   1.000
_cell.angle_alpha   90.00
_cell.angle_beta   90.00
_cell.angle_gamma   90.00
#
_symmetry.space_group_name_H-M   'P 1'
#
loop_
_entity.id
_entity.type
_entity.pdbx_description
1 polymer ?
#
loop_
_entity_poly.entity_id
_entity_poly.type
_entity_poly.pdbx_seq_one_letter_code
_entity_poly.pdbx_strand_id
1 'polypeptide(L)'
;MAQSDSAQDDAAPASPDEAYSGPAILSRGQTPGTQSVAPIAFRPYIGVSGDYTSGLVPVAVNSSGQIPLTDAYGVAVNLGAYAHRTGKHTTVTLGYTANFQHYPKDSHIDDTNQFLSLTIAHRFSRHVTFTLSNGAGIYSQNSFLPSTQGVLSPNYLQLPQNDIFDGRTIFLSTAGDLTYYMTPRLSFNLGGEGNLVRRSSSALYGVTGATAHGDVQYRFGRNSILGADYRFSNFTYTKGFGGSDIHSVGLNYSAKVTRHVQVSMRVGGARVESLGLAQVQLDPAVAALLGESVSIQAAYTLHYVPDMSASLTDSFRHSQFGLTFTDGVSPGNGVYLASRREGGGASYSYTGIHYWNFAVNATYARMNAIVQTLGAYTSYGAGAGVTRELGKGLHAVLRLDAGHYDVAGNSFLHTQYRASVGLFFSPGDVPLALW
;
A
#
# COMPACT_ATOMS: atom_id res chain seq x y z
N MET A 1 53.72 -8.09 22.28
CA MET A 1 52.34 -8.36 22.60
C MET A 1 51.49 -7.27 21.93
N ALA A 2 50.96 -7.58 20.79
CA ALA A 2 50.11 -6.68 20.02
C ALA A 2 48.69 -7.28 20.06
N GLN A 3 47.76 -6.59 20.74
CA GLN A 3 46.34 -6.89 20.70
C GLN A 3 45.76 -6.37 19.39
N SER A 4 45.26 -7.27 18.56
CA SER A 4 44.49 -6.96 17.39
C SER A 4 43.08 -6.59 17.82
N ASP A 5 42.75 -5.31 17.82
CA ASP A 5 41.36 -4.83 17.87
C ASP A 5 40.68 -5.20 16.55
N SER A 6 39.87 -6.22 16.60
CA SER A 6 38.90 -6.52 15.55
C SER A 6 37.77 -5.48 15.63
N ALA A 7 37.83 -4.49 14.75
CA ALA A 7 36.70 -3.60 14.48
C ALA A 7 35.51 -4.43 14.03
N GLN A 8 34.59 -4.65 14.93
CA GLN A 8 33.30 -5.27 14.68
C GLN A 8 32.47 -4.26 13.87
N ASP A 9 32.24 -4.59 12.60
CA ASP A 9 31.38 -3.83 11.67
C ASP A 9 29.95 -3.76 12.27
N ASP A 10 29.65 -2.66 12.95
CA ASP A 10 28.28 -2.28 13.33
C ASP A 10 27.50 -1.80 12.09
N ALA A 11 27.25 -2.69 11.15
CA ALA A 11 26.13 -2.55 10.26
C ALA A 11 24.87 -2.74 11.12
N ALA A 12 24.12 -1.67 11.37
CA ALA A 12 22.85 -1.74 12.08
C ALA A 12 22.01 -2.85 11.43
N PRO A 13 21.62 -3.88 12.17
CA PRO A 13 20.75 -4.92 11.61
C PRO A 13 19.47 -4.24 11.16
N ALA A 14 19.09 -4.48 9.89
CA ALA A 14 17.74 -4.18 9.43
C ALA A 14 16.77 -4.78 10.46
N SER A 15 15.84 -3.98 10.93
CA SER A 15 14.84 -4.42 11.90
C SER A 15 14.16 -5.67 11.33
N PRO A 16 14.13 -6.80 12.02
CA PRO A 16 13.51 -8.03 11.49
C PRO A 16 12.03 -7.84 11.14
N ASP A 17 11.39 -6.79 11.65
CA ASP A 17 10.00 -6.47 11.38
C ASP A 17 9.79 -5.75 10.03
N GLU A 18 10.81 -5.10 9.46
CA GLU A 18 10.72 -4.48 8.13
C GLU A 18 10.65 -5.53 7.00
N ALA A 19 11.01 -6.76 7.27
CA ALA A 19 11.05 -7.83 6.27
C ALA A 19 9.76 -8.66 6.19
N TYR A 20 8.87 -8.58 7.20
CA TYR A 20 7.66 -9.40 7.23
C TYR A 20 6.41 -8.58 6.88
N SER A 21 5.90 -8.82 5.68
CA SER A 21 4.69 -8.18 5.14
C SER A 21 3.45 -9.08 5.14
N GLY A 22 3.55 -10.24 5.75
CA GLY A 22 2.46 -11.20 5.81
C GLY A 22 1.41 -10.86 6.88
N PRO A 23 0.38 -11.71 7.02
CA PRO A 23 -0.65 -11.54 8.05
C PRO A 23 -0.03 -11.48 9.45
N ALA A 24 -0.57 -10.61 10.31
CA ALA A 24 -0.10 -10.42 11.69
C ALA A 24 -0.03 -11.70 12.52
N ILE A 25 -0.82 -12.72 12.16
CA ILE A 25 -0.80 -14.05 12.77
C ILE A 25 0.55 -14.77 12.61
N LEU A 26 1.29 -14.48 11.53
CA LEU A 26 2.58 -15.08 11.26
C LEU A 26 3.75 -14.28 11.84
N SER A 27 3.55 -13.01 12.16
CA SER A 27 4.58 -12.17 12.78
C SER A 27 4.92 -12.59 14.22
N ARG A 28 4.10 -13.40 14.82
CA ARG A 28 4.19 -13.83 16.24
C ARG A 28 5.37 -14.72 16.59
N GLY A 29 5.98 -15.38 15.63
CA GLY A 29 7.14 -16.25 15.89
C GLY A 29 8.43 -15.48 16.15
N GLN A 30 8.42 -14.17 16.02
CA GLN A 30 9.58 -13.31 16.23
C GLN A 30 9.46 -12.56 17.56
N THR A 31 9.69 -13.24 18.66
CA THR A 31 10.11 -12.55 19.87
C THR A 31 11.45 -11.85 19.57
N PRO A 32 11.60 -10.55 19.93
CA PRO A 32 12.90 -9.88 19.87
C PRO A 32 13.92 -10.72 20.67
N GLY A 33 14.88 -11.32 19.99
CA GLY A 33 15.89 -12.18 20.62
C GLY A 33 15.99 -13.60 20.11
N THR A 34 14.98 -14.15 19.43
CA THR A 34 15.13 -15.41 18.69
C THR A 34 15.24 -15.13 17.21
N GLN A 35 16.39 -14.65 16.77
CA GLN A 35 16.75 -14.73 15.36
C GLN A 35 16.73 -16.21 14.99
N SER A 36 15.85 -16.60 14.09
CA SER A 36 15.94 -17.90 13.44
C SER A 36 17.30 -17.98 12.77
N VAL A 37 18.17 -18.85 13.29
CA VAL A 37 19.52 -19.07 12.75
C VAL A 37 19.47 -19.79 11.39
N ALA A 38 18.28 -20.14 10.93
CA ALA A 38 18.09 -20.77 9.64
C ALA A 38 18.28 -19.73 8.51
N PRO A 39 19.18 -19.97 7.55
CA PRO A 39 19.43 -19.06 6.44
C PRO A 39 18.22 -18.92 5.51
N ILE A 40 17.21 -19.74 5.69
CA ILE A 40 15.95 -19.75 4.93
C ILE A 40 14.82 -19.94 5.92
N ALA A 41 13.90 -18.98 5.94
CA ALA A 41 12.64 -19.09 6.67
C ALA A 41 11.51 -19.21 5.65
N PHE A 42 10.63 -20.20 5.82
CA PHE A 42 9.42 -20.38 5.05
C PHE A 42 8.24 -20.61 5.98
N ARG A 43 7.22 -19.76 5.87
CA ARG A 43 6.04 -19.78 6.74
C ARG A 43 4.76 -19.85 5.91
N PRO A 44 4.24 -21.04 5.66
CA PRO A 44 2.92 -21.18 5.05
C PRO A 44 1.82 -21.01 6.09
N TYR A 45 0.66 -20.62 5.63
CA TYR A 45 -0.56 -20.64 6.43
C TYR A 45 -1.78 -20.96 5.57
N ILE A 46 -2.78 -21.52 6.21
CA ILE A 46 -4.12 -21.72 5.68
C ILE A 46 -5.13 -21.45 6.78
N GLY A 47 -6.25 -20.85 6.41
CA GLY A 47 -7.33 -20.55 7.34
C GLY A 47 -8.69 -20.58 6.67
N VAL A 48 -9.70 -20.81 7.49
CA VAL A 48 -11.11 -20.71 7.09
C VAL A 48 -11.79 -19.77 8.06
N SER A 49 -12.57 -18.84 7.55
CA SER A 49 -13.37 -17.90 8.34
C SER A 49 -14.80 -17.84 7.86
N GLY A 50 -15.72 -17.62 8.80
CA GLY A 50 -17.07 -17.17 8.50
C GLY A 50 -17.10 -15.66 8.64
N ASP A 51 -17.74 -15.01 7.68
CA ASP A 51 -17.80 -13.56 7.58
C ASP A 51 -19.26 -13.08 7.52
N TYR A 52 -19.55 -12.02 8.24
CA TYR A 52 -20.75 -11.22 8.07
C TYR A 52 -20.35 -9.85 7.56
N THR A 53 -20.94 -9.40 6.47
CA THR A 53 -20.70 -8.07 5.92
C THR A 53 -22.04 -7.37 5.71
N SER A 54 -22.19 -6.19 6.29
CA SER A 54 -23.31 -5.29 6.11
C SER A 54 -22.94 -4.16 5.17
N GLY A 55 -23.85 -3.77 4.31
CA GLY A 55 -23.64 -2.66 3.39
C GLY A 55 -22.76 -3.02 2.19
N LEU A 56 -22.84 -4.23 1.69
CA LEU A 56 -22.23 -4.58 0.41
C LEU A 56 -22.89 -3.82 -0.73
N VAL A 57 -22.08 -3.32 -1.65
CA VAL A 57 -22.54 -2.63 -2.86
C VAL A 57 -22.58 -3.65 -3.99
N PRO A 58 -23.75 -4.10 -4.43
CA PRO A 58 -23.85 -4.91 -5.63
C PRO A 58 -23.53 -4.05 -6.87
N VAL A 59 -22.99 -4.70 -7.90
CA VAL A 59 -22.53 -4.02 -9.13
C VAL A 59 -23.67 -3.35 -9.93
N ALA A 60 -24.94 -3.63 -9.62
CA ALA A 60 -26.07 -3.17 -10.38
C ALA A 60 -26.86 -2.08 -9.65
N VAL A 61 -27.07 -0.97 -10.34
CA VAL A 61 -28.02 0.07 -9.91
C VAL A 61 -29.45 -0.45 -10.15
N ASN A 62 -30.33 -0.26 -9.18
CA ASN A 62 -31.74 -0.64 -9.33
C ASN A 62 -32.47 0.26 -10.34
N SER A 63 -33.69 -0.10 -10.71
CA SER A 63 -34.49 0.66 -11.68
C SER A 63 -34.81 2.10 -11.25
N SER A 64 -34.62 2.44 -9.98
CA SER A 64 -34.79 3.81 -9.45
C SER A 64 -33.46 4.60 -9.42
N GLY A 65 -32.36 4.06 -9.96
CA GLY A 65 -31.07 4.71 -9.97
C GLY A 65 -30.32 4.67 -8.62
N GLN A 66 -30.84 3.92 -7.65
CA GLN A 66 -30.20 3.75 -6.34
C GLN A 66 -29.32 2.50 -6.35
N ILE A 67 -28.25 2.54 -5.59
CA ILE A 67 -27.37 1.40 -5.33
C ILE A 67 -27.98 0.64 -4.15
N PRO A 68 -28.53 -0.56 -4.35
CA PRO A 68 -29.09 -1.34 -3.25
C PRO A 68 -27.93 -1.82 -2.36
N LEU A 69 -28.04 -1.62 -1.07
CA LEU A 69 -27.12 -2.16 -0.09
C LEU A 69 -27.61 -3.52 0.37
N THR A 70 -26.70 -4.47 0.46
CA THR A 70 -27.03 -5.86 0.82
C THR A 70 -26.18 -6.30 2.02
N ASP A 71 -26.81 -7.03 2.93
CA ASP A 71 -26.13 -7.72 4.00
C ASP A 71 -25.95 -9.18 3.63
N ALA A 72 -24.75 -9.69 3.79
CA ALA A 72 -24.42 -11.06 3.39
C ALA A 72 -23.58 -11.80 4.42
N TYR A 73 -23.85 -13.10 4.51
CA TYR A 73 -23.00 -14.05 5.22
C TYR A 73 -22.17 -14.82 4.21
N GLY A 74 -20.87 -14.89 4.46
CA GLY A 74 -19.91 -15.57 3.58
C GLY A 74 -19.01 -16.52 4.34
N VAL A 75 -18.31 -17.33 3.57
CA VAL A 75 -17.20 -18.15 4.04
C VAL A 75 -15.98 -17.78 3.22
N ALA A 76 -14.88 -17.55 3.91
CA ALA A 76 -13.61 -17.24 3.26
C ALA A 76 -12.56 -18.32 3.53
N VAL A 77 -11.80 -18.65 2.49
CA VAL A 77 -10.59 -19.44 2.60
C VAL A 77 -9.40 -18.51 2.41
N ASN A 78 -8.55 -18.48 3.41
CA ASN A 78 -7.34 -17.68 3.43
C ASN A 78 -6.13 -18.59 3.33
N LEU A 79 -5.22 -18.30 2.44
CA LEU A 79 -3.97 -19.05 2.34
C LEU A 79 -2.83 -18.13 1.94
N GLY A 80 -1.64 -18.54 2.29
CA GLY A 80 -0.45 -17.81 1.86
C GLY A 80 0.84 -18.44 2.35
N ALA A 81 1.91 -17.80 1.95
CA ALA A 81 3.25 -18.19 2.32
C ALA A 81 4.16 -16.96 2.35
N TYR A 82 5.06 -16.96 3.29
CA TYR A 82 6.15 -16.01 3.37
C TYR A 82 7.46 -16.77 3.35
N ALA A 83 8.39 -16.35 2.51
CA ALA A 83 9.73 -16.91 2.42
C ALA A 83 10.77 -15.81 2.50
N HIS A 84 11.79 -16.01 3.31
CA HIS A 84 12.91 -15.10 3.47
C HIS A 84 14.21 -15.89 3.45
N ARG A 85 15.15 -15.43 2.64
CA ARG A 85 16.51 -16.01 2.58
C ARG A 85 17.53 -14.89 2.64
N THR A 86 18.41 -14.96 3.61
CA THR A 86 19.57 -14.09 3.72
C THR A 86 20.84 -14.88 3.38
N GLY A 87 21.46 -14.52 2.28
CA GLY A 87 22.80 -14.99 1.88
C GLY A 87 23.86 -13.96 2.24
N LYS A 88 25.12 -14.25 1.90
CA LYS A 88 26.27 -13.38 2.18
C LYS A 88 26.15 -11.97 1.58
N HIS A 89 25.55 -11.87 0.38
CA HIS A 89 25.42 -10.61 -0.35
C HIS A 89 24.00 -10.36 -0.88
N THR A 90 23.12 -11.32 -0.74
CA THR A 90 21.77 -11.24 -1.32
C THR A 90 20.74 -11.62 -0.29
N THR A 91 19.74 -10.79 -0.14
CA THR A 91 18.52 -11.08 0.62
C THR A 91 17.37 -11.18 -0.35
N VAL A 92 16.58 -12.24 -0.26
CA VAL A 92 15.37 -12.46 -1.06
C VAL A 92 14.21 -12.66 -0.12
N THR A 93 13.16 -11.92 -0.35
CA THR A 93 11.89 -12.02 0.39
C THR A 93 10.77 -12.24 -0.61
N LEU A 94 9.95 -13.24 -0.37
CA LEU A 94 8.76 -13.58 -1.17
C LEU A 94 7.56 -13.66 -0.24
N GLY A 95 6.50 -12.97 -0.58
CA GLY A 95 5.23 -13.03 0.12
C GLY A 95 4.10 -13.36 -0.86
N TYR A 96 3.25 -14.29 -0.50
CA TYR A 96 2.01 -14.58 -1.22
C TYR A 96 0.86 -14.65 -0.23
N THR A 97 -0.23 -13.97 -0.54
CA THR A 97 -1.48 -14.04 0.22
C THR A 97 -2.65 -14.18 -0.73
N ALA A 98 -3.61 -15.03 -0.39
CA ALA A 98 -4.85 -15.16 -1.12
C ALA A 98 -6.03 -15.29 -0.14
N ASN A 99 -7.12 -14.65 -0.51
CA ASN A 99 -8.42 -14.73 0.16
C ASN A 99 -9.46 -15.03 -0.91
N PHE A 100 -10.21 -16.10 -0.73
CA PHE A 100 -11.32 -16.50 -1.58
C PHE A 100 -12.57 -16.45 -0.72
N GLN A 101 -13.48 -15.58 -1.06
CA GLN A 101 -14.72 -15.36 -0.31
C GLN A 101 -15.91 -15.77 -1.15
N HIS A 102 -16.78 -16.57 -0.58
CA HIS A 102 -18.00 -17.06 -1.20
C HIS A 102 -19.22 -16.69 -0.35
N TYR A 103 -20.22 -16.13 -1.01
CA TYR A 103 -21.50 -15.75 -0.43
C TYR A 103 -22.61 -16.66 -0.98
N PRO A 104 -23.06 -17.68 -0.20
CA PRO A 104 -23.97 -18.71 -0.70
C PRO A 104 -25.30 -18.20 -1.25
N LYS A 105 -25.78 -17.04 -0.77
CA LYS A 105 -27.05 -16.44 -1.24
C LYS A 105 -26.85 -15.52 -2.43
N ASP A 106 -25.65 -14.95 -2.60
CA ASP A 106 -25.36 -13.90 -3.56
C ASP A 106 -24.00 -14.12 -4.22
N SER A 107 -23.85 -15.23 -4.95
CA SER A 107 -22.59 -15.62 -5.57
C SER A 107 -22.00 -14.61 -6.58
N HIS A 108 -22.82 -13.64 -7.03
CA HIS A 108 -22.34 -12.56 -7.89
C HIS A 108 -21.46 -11.52 -7.17
N ILE A 109 -21.43 -11.56 -5.83
CA ILE A 109 -20.55 -10.74 -5.00
C ILE A 109 -19.36 -11.54 -4.45
N ASP A 110 -19.13 -12.75 -4.97
CA ASP A 110 -17.98 -13.55 -4.59
C ASP A 110 -16.66 -12.82 -4.91
N ASP A 111 -15.74 -12.91 -3.98
CA ASP A 111 -14.50 -12.16 -3.97
C ASP A 111 -13.28 -13.06 -4.10
N THR A 112 -12.30 -12.58 -4.85
CA THR A 112 -10.99 -13.20 -4.92
C THR A 112 -9.93 -12.12 -4.81
N ASN A 113 -9.16 -12.18 -3.72
CA ASN A 113 -8.07 -11.26 -3.49
C ASN A 113 -6.77 -12.06 -3.43
N GLN A 114 -5.84 -11.74 -4.30
CA GLN A 114 -4.53 -12.39 -4.35
C GLN A 114 -3.45 -11.35 -4.46
N PHE A 115 -2.37 -11.58 -3.76
CA PHE A 115 -1.28 -10.66 -3.65
C PHE A 115 0.06 -11.37 -3.60
N LEU A 116 0.96 -11.01 -4.48
CA LEU A 116 2.32 -11.52 -4.58
C LEU A 116 3.30 -10.37 -4.41
N SER A 117 4.28 -10.53 -3.54
CA SER A 117 5.40 -9.60 -3.39
C SER A 117 6.74 -10.34 -3.49
N LEU A 118 7.70 -9.75 -4.18
CA LEU A 118 9.07 -10.24 -4.29
C LEU A 118 10.01 -9.06 -4.09
N THR A 119 10.89 -9.15 -3.11
CA THR A 119 11.97 -8.19 -2.91
C THR A 119 13.32 -8.91 -2.96
N ILE A 120 14.25 -8.36 -3.73
CA ILE A 120 15.61 -8.84 -3.85
C ILE A 120 16.53 -7.66 -3.53
N ALA A 121 17.32 -7.77 -2.48
CA ALA A 121 18.38 -6.83 -2.17
C ALA A 121 19.73 -7.51 -2.40
N HIS A 122 20.57 -6.94 -3.25
CA HIS A 122 21.90 -7.48 -3.56
C HIS A 122 22.97 -6.42 -3.34
N ARG A 123 23.96 -6.76 -2.53
CA ARG A 123 25.13 -5.92 -2.27
C ARG A 123 26.28 -6.33 -3.18
N PHE A 124 26.52 -5.60 -4.26
CA PHE A 124 27.62 -5.81 -5.19
C PHE A 124 28.99 -5.57 -4.54
N SER A 125 29.03 -4.54 -3.69
CA SER A 125 30.24 -4.17 -2.95
C SER A 125 29.86 -3.48 -1.64
N ARG A 126 30.85 -3.10 -0.83
CA ARG A 126 30.60 -2.25 0.36
C ARG A 126 30.02 -0.87 0.02
N HIS A 127 30.13 -0.45 -1.24
CA HIS A 127 29.67 0.85 -1.71
C HIS A 127 28.41 0.81 -2.56
N VAL A 128 28.03 -0.35 -3.09
CA VAL A 128 26.92 -0.45 -4.05
C VAL A 128 25.93 -1.53 -3.61
N THR A 129 24.70 -1.11 -3.42
CA THR A 129 23.56 -2.00 -3.14
C THR A 129 22.47 -1.77 -4.19
N PHE A 130 21.90 -2.83 -4.70
CA PHE A 130 20.75 -2.83 -5.59
C PHE A 130 19.58 -3.49 -4.91
N THR A 131 18.41 -2.88 -5.01
CA THR A 131 17.16 -3.44 -4.51
C THR A 131 16.15 -3.49 -5.66
N LEU A 132 15.52 -4.64 -5.85
CA LEU A 132 14.43 -4.85 -6.79
C LEU A 132 13.20 -5.30 -6.00
N SER A 133 12.09 -4.59 -6.17
CA SER A 133 10.82 -4.91 -5.54
C SER A 133 9.75 -5.07 -6.61
N ASN A 134 9.02 -6.18 -6.55
CA ASN A 134 7.90 -6.46 -7.45
C ASN A 134 6.66 -6.74 -6.63
N GLY A 135 5.53 -6.24 -7.09
CA GLY A 135 4.22 -6.50 -6.53
C GLY A 135 3.23 -6.80 -7.63
N ALA A 136 2.43 -7.84 -7.46
CA ALA A 136 1.35 -8.17 -8.37
C ALA A 136 0.13 -8.63 -7.59
N GLY A 137 -1.06 -8.32 -8.07
CA GLY A 137 -2.25 -8.79 -7.37
C GLY A 137 -3.53 -8.58 -8.16
N ILE A 138 -4.54 -9.24 -7.62
CA ILE A 138 -5.94 -9.11 -8.01
C ILE A 138 -6.69 -8.82 -6.74
N TYR A 139 -7.53 -7.80 -6.75
CA TYR A 139 -8.45 -7.54 -5.66
C TYR A 139 -9.80 -7.06 -6.19
N SER A 140 -10.83 -7.26 -5.42
CA SER A 140 -12.17 -6.88 -5.75
C SER A 140 -12.74 -5.85 -4.77
N GLN A 141 -13.83 -5.26 -5.15
CA GLN A 141 -14.49 -4.13 -4.51
C GLN A 141 -14.78 -4.35 -3.01
N ASN A 142 -15.14 -5.56 -2.63
CA ASN A 142 -15.61 -5.86 -1.27
C ASN A 142 -14.48 -6.31 -0.33
N SER A 143 -13.22 -6.21 -0.76
CA SER A 143 -12.11 -6.67 0.05
C SER A 143 -11.66 -5.63 1.06
N PHE A 144 -11.80 -5.93 2.33
CA PHE A 144 -11.05 -5.28 3.40
C PHE A 144 -9.64 -5.87 3.41
N LEU A 145 -8.79 -5.40 2.52
CA LEU A 145 -7.39 -5.77 2.61
C LEU A 145 -6.81 -5.17 3.90
N PRO A 146 -6.20 -5.98 4.76
CA PRO A 146 -5.35 -5.43 5.79
C PRO A 146 -4.35 -4.52 5.09
N SER A 147 -3.97 -3.43 5.72
CA SER A 147 -3.07 -2.40 5.19
C SER A 147 -1.66 -2.94 4.87
N THR A 148 -1.59 -3.95 4.02
CA THR A 148 -0.35 -4.47 3.42
C THR A 148 0.23 -3.47 2.41
N GLN A 149 -0.46 -2.37 2.18
CA GLN A 149 -0.11 -1.35 1.21
C GLN A 149 1.21 -0.63 1.49
N GLY A 150 1.70 -0.63 2.72
CA GLY A 150 3.01 -0.06 3.05
C GLY A 150 4.20 -0.89 2.55
N VAL A 151 3.96 -2.10 2.07
CA VAL A 151 5.00 -3.07 1.79
C VAL A 151 5.37 -3.17 0.32
N LEU A 152 4.47 -2.78 -0.57
CA LEU A 152 4.62 -3.09 -1.99
C LEU A 152 5.12 -1.96 -2.85
N SER A 153 5.01 -0.76 -2.40
CA SER A 153 5.54 0.37 -3.13
C SER A 153 6.37 1.21 -2.17
N PRO A 154 7.67 1.23 -2.34
CA PRO A 154 8.49 2.17 -1.61
C PRO A 154 8.14 3.58 -2.10
N ASN A 155 7.11 4.17 -1.54
CA ASN A 155 6.86 5.62 -1.49
C ASN A 155 6.55 6.39 -2.78
N TYR A 156 6.57 5.79 -3.99
CA TYR A 156 6.57 6.61 -5.20
C TYR A 156 5.23 6.62 -5.93
N LEU A 157 4.64 5.49 -6.15
CA LEU A 157 3.32 5.38 -6.75
C LEU A 157 2.38 4.72 -5.75
N GLN A 158 1.41 5.47 -5.27
CA GLN A 158 0.37 4.90 -4.42
C GLN A 158 -0.47 3.98 -5.29
N LEU A 159 -0.39 2.67 -5.03
CA LEU A 159 -1.30 1.72 -5.65
C LEU A 159 -2.74 2.15 -5.40
N PRO A 160 -3.62 2.01 -6.39
CA PRO A 160 -5.01 2.34 -6.21
C PRO A 160 -5.57 1.52 -5.06
N GLN A 161 -6.19 2.20 -4.13
CA GLN A 161 -6.92 1.55 -3.05
C GLN A 161 -8.21 0.97 -3.59
N ASN A 162 -8.71 -0.02 -2.87
CA ASN A 162 -9.99 -0.61 -3.14
C ASN A 162 -11.10 0.42 -2.87
N ASP A 163 -11.67 0.93 -3.92
CA ASP A 163 -12.74 1.91 -3.88
C ASP A 163 -14.08 1.25 -4.21
N ILE A 164 -15.16 1.84 -3.69
CA ILE A 164 -16.53 1.37 -3.92
C ILE A 164 -16.93 1.28 -5.40
N PHE A 165 -16.18 1.89 -6.30
CA PHE A 165 -16.49 1.91 -7.73
C PHE A 165 -15.85 0.77 -8.50
N ASP A 166 -14.95 -0.01 -7.91
CA ASP A 166 -14.11 -0.96 -8.64
C ASP A 166 -14.53 -2.41 -8.39
N GLY A 167 -14.97 -3.09 -9.44
CA GLY A 167 -15.34 -4.50 -9.38
C GLY A 167 -14.11 -5.38 -9.14
N ARG A 168 -13.26 -5.54 -10.15
CA ARG A 168 -12.01 -6.31 -10.07
C ARG A 168 -10.87 -5.49 -10.64
N THR A 169 -9.83 -5.31 -9.84
CA THR A 169 -8.60 -4.64 -10.24
C THR A 169 -7.44 -5.61 -10.27
N ILE A 170 -6.68 -5.60 -11.36
CA ILE A 170 -5.41 -6.32 -11.51
C ILE A 170 -4.32 -5.26 -11.53
N PHE A 171 -3.27 -5.46 -10.75
CA PHE A 171 -2.13 -4.56 -10.76
C PHE A 171 -0.81 -5.32 -10.82
N LEU A 172 0.19 -4.64 -11.38
CA LEU A 172 1.59 -5.03 -11.39
C LEU A 172 2.41 -3.79 -11.08
N SER A 173 3.36 -3.88 -10.16
CA SER A 173 4.35 -2.84 -9.89
C SER A 173 5.75 -3.46 -9.83
N THR A 174 6.73 -2.72 -10.34
CA THR A 174 8.14 -3.10 -10.29
C THR A 174 8.94 -1.85 -9.97
N ALA A 175 9.78 -1.91 -8.94
CA ALA A 175 10.68 -0.83 -8.56
C ALA A 175 12.11 -1.35 -8.44
N GLY A 176 13.06 -0.58 -8.95
CA GLY A 176 14.48 -0.89 -8.87
C GLY A 176 15.27 0.32 -8.37
N ASP A 177 16.12 0.12 -7.36
CA ASP A 177 16.89 1.15 -6.70
C ASP A 177 18.37 0.76 -6.64
N LEU A 178 19.25 1.67 -7.04
CA LEU A 178 20.69 1.54 -6.93
C LEU A 178 21.21 2.57 -5.94
N THR A 179 21.68 2.12 -4.79
CA THR A 179 22.27 2.99 -3.77
C THR A 179 23.80 2.92 -3.85
N TYR A 180 24.43 4.07 -3.95
CA TYR A 180 25.88 4.24 -3.93
C TYR A 180 26.33 4.99 -2.66
N TYR A 181 27.08 4.32 -1.80
CA TYR A 181 27.68 4.89 -0.59
C TYR A 181 29.04 5.48 -0.92
N MET A 182 29.11 6.78 -1.20
CA MET A 182 30.37 7.47 -1.49
C MET A 182 31.26 7.56 -0.24
N THR A 183 30.64 7.84 0.90
CA THR A 183 31.31 7.86 2.20
C THR A 183 30.39 7.22 3.27
N PRO A 184 30.83 6.96 4.49
CA PRO A 184 29.95 6.51 5.58
C PRO A 184 28.82 7.49 5.93
N ARG A 185 28.91 8.73 5.43
CA ARG A 185 27.92 9.79 5.70
C ARG A 185 27.13 10.22 4.47
N LEU A 186 27.65 10.03 3.26
CA LEU A 186 27.03 10.50 2.02
C LEU A 186 26.67 9.32 1.12
N SER A 187 25.43 9.22 0.75
CA SER A 187 24.93 8.24 -0.21
C SER A 187 24.05 8.90 -1.26
N PHE A 188 24.05 8.28 -2.43
CA PHE A 188 23.20 8.63 -3.57
C PHE A 188 22.34 7.44 -3.90
N ASN A 189 21.06 7.66 -4.19
CA ASN A 189 20.17 6.66 -4.69
C ASN A 189 19.64 7.09 -6.06
N LEU A 190 19.59 6.16 -7.00
CA LEU A 190 18.96 6.34 -8.31
C LEU A 190 18.05 5.14 -8.54
N GLY A 191 16.81 5.41 -8.88
CA GLY A 191 15.87 4.35 -9.07
C GLY A 191 14.80 4.67 -10.08
N GLY A 192 13.98 3.66 -10.34
CA GLY A 192 12.83 3.76 -11.19
C GLY A 192 11.75 2.76 -10.82
N GLU A 193 10.52 3.11 -11.12
CA GLU A 193 9.35 2.29 -10.85
C GLU A 193 8.44 2.28 -12.07
N GLY A 194 7.84 1.13 -12.35
CA GLY A 194 6.78 0.98 -13.34
C GLY A 194 5.55 0.34 -12.69
N ASN A 195 4.37 0.81 -13.05
CA ASN A 195 3.12 0.23 -12.59
C ASN A 195 2.11 0.08 -13.72
N LEU A 196 1.29 -0.95 -13.59
CA LEU A 196 0.18 -1.24 -14.49
C LEU A 196 -1.04 -1.57 -13.64
N VAL A 197 -2.14 -0.88 -13.88
CA VAL A 197 -3.42 -1.13 -13.26
C VAL A 197 -4.47 -1.36 -14.34
N ARG A 198 -5.13 -2.50 -14.29
CA ARG A 198 -6.24 -2.88 -15.18
C ARG A 198 -7.49 -3.07 -14.36
N ARG A 199 -8.60 -2.50 -14.84
CA ARG A 199 -9.91 -2.59 -14.20
C ARG A 199 -10.86 -3.38 -15.09
N SER A 200 -11.64 -4.26 -14.49
CA SER A 200 -12.61 -5.09 -15.24
C SER A 200 -13.80 -4.26 -15.74
N SER A 201 -14.19 -3.25 -14.99
CA SER A 201 -15.28 -2.36 -15.41
C SER A 201 -14.89 -1.56 -16.66
N SER A 202 -15.80 -1.51 -17.64
CA SER A 202 -15.64 -0.69 -18.84
C SER A 202 -15.77 0.81 -18.55
N ALA A 203 -16.44 1.17 -17.46
CA ALA A 203 -16.64 2.55 -17.02
C ALA A 203 -15.42 3.14 -16.29
N LEU A 204 -14.47 2.32 -15.89
CA LEU A 204 -13.30 2.75 -15.13
C LEU A 204 -12.02 2.71 -15.97
N TYR A 205 -11.22 3.74 -15.79
CA TYR A 205 -9.92 3.86 -16.46
C TYR A 205 -8.85 3.03 -15.73
N GLY A 206 -8.10 2.24 -16.48
CA GLY A 206 -6.85 1.69 -15.98
C GLY A 206 -5.73 2.72 -16.09
N VAL A 207 -4.60 2.43 -15.47
CA VAL A 207 -3.43 3.32 -15.43
C VAL A 207 -2.17 2.54 -15.77
N THR A 208 -1.32 3.13 -16.58
CA THR A 208 0.08 2.71 -16.75
C THR A 208 0.94 3.88 -16.32
N GLY A 209 1.89 3.65 -15.44
CA GLY A 209 2.78 4.69 -14.94
C GLY A 209 4.24 4.26 -14.95
N ALA A 210 5.12 5.24 -15.09
CA ALA A 210 6.54 5.10 -14.91
C ALA A 210 7.06 6.25 -14.06
N THR A 211 7.98 5.97 -13.15
CA THR A 211 8.64 6.97 -12.30
C THR A 211 10.14 6.76 -12.36
N ALA A 212 10.88 7.84 -12.48
CA ALA A 212 12.32 7.86 -12.25
C ALA A 212 12.62 8.81 -11.09
N HIS A 213 13.55 8.46 -10.23
CA HIS A 213 13.92 9.29 -9.10
C HIS A 213 15.40 9.23 -8.80
N GLY A 214 15.88 10.30 -8.15
CA GLY A 214 17.23 10.37 -7.62
C GLY A 214 17.21 11.12 -6.28
N ASP A 215 17.96 10.62 -5.32
CA ASP A 215 18.09 11.26 -4.02
C ASP A 215 19.52 11.27 -3.52
N VAL A 216 19.81 12.28 -2.70
CA VAL A 216 21.08 12.47 -2.01
C VAL A 216 20.80 12.49 -0.52
N GLN A 217 21.49 11.67 0.24
CA GLN A 217 21.30 11.54 1.68
C GLN A 217 22.60 11.81 2.41
N TYR A 218 22.54 12.62 3.45
CA TYR A 218 23.65 12.95 4.31
C TYR A 218 23.35 12.61 5.77
N ARG A 219 24.17 11.73 6.35
CA ARG A 219 24.09 11.38 7.76
C ARG A 219 24.87 12.42 8.58
N PHE A 220 24.17 13.35 9.20
CA PHE A 220 24.80 14.39 10.04
C PHE A 220 24.98 13.98 11.50
N GLY A 221 24.29 12.94 11.96
CA GLY A 221 24.40 12.35 13.28
C GLY A 221 24.45 10.84 13.26
N ARG A 222 24.64 10.23 14.42
CA ARG A 222 24.55 8.76 14.54
C ARG A 222 23.16 8.23 14.19
N ASN A 223 22.13 9.00 14.48
CA ASN A 223 20.74 8.62 14.42
C ASN A 223 19.92 9.47 13.45
N SER A 224 20.54 10.35 12.67
CA SER A 224 19.81 11.32 11.87
C SER A 224 20.37 11.46 10.47
N ILE A 225 19.50 11.44 9.49
CA ILE A 225 19.78 11.56 8.05
C ILE A 225 18.93 12.70 7.51
N LEU A 226 19.53 13.55 6.71
CA LEU A 226 18.86 14.58 5.91
C LEU A 226 19.14 14.27 4.44
N GLY A 227 18.14 14.46 3.60
CA GLY A 227 18.29 14.23 2.16
C GLY A 227 17.47 15.20 1.34
N ALA A 228 17.73 15.20 0.04
CA ALA A 228 16.93 15.87 -0.97
C ALA A 228 16.67 14.90 -2.11
N ASP A 229 15.46 14.92 -2.64
CA ASP A 229 15.06 14.07 -3.78
C ASP A 229 14.42 14.87 -4.90
N TYR A 230 14.60 14.34 -6.09
CA TYR A 230 13.85 14.70 -7.28
C TYR A 230 13.21 13.47 -7.88
N ARG A 231 11.98 13.64 -8.34
CA ARG A 231 11.19 12.56 -8.92
C ARG A 231 10.43 13.07 -10.15
N PHE A 232 10.47 12.27 -11.19
CA PHE A 232 9.65 12.44 -12.39
C PHE A 232 8.73 11.24 -12.55
N SER A 233 7.43 11.47 -12.68
CA SER A 233 6.43 10.42 -12.91
C SER A 233 5.57 10.76 -14.12
N ASN A 234 5.34 9.77 -14.97
CA ASN A 234 4.43 9.85 -16.10
C ASN A 234 3.30 8.84 -15.92
N PHE A 235 2.05 9.28 -16.11
CA PHE A 235 0.87 8.44 -16.07
C PHE A 235 0.10 8.55 -17.39
N THR A 236 -0.32 7.40 -17.91
CA THR A 236 -1.23 7.30 -19.05
C THR A 236 -2.46 6.47 -18.68
N TYR A 237 -3.62 6.87 -19.20
CA TYR A 237 -4.89 6.23 -18.86
C TYR A 237 -5.32 5.29 -19.98
N THR A 238 -5.62 4.03 -19.63
CA THR A 238 -6.13 3.06 -20.60
C THR A 238 -7.61 3.32 -20.84
N LYS A 239 -8.04 3.30 -22.09
CA LYS A 239 -9.41 3.65 -22.55
C LYS A 239 -9.78 5.13 -22.38
N GLY A 240 -8.88 5.98 -21.91
CA GLY A 240 -9.07 7.41 -21.79
C GLY A 240 -8.09 8.19 -22.64
N PHE A 241 -8.48 9.41 -22.99
CA PHE A 241 -7.58 10.36 -23.64
C PHE A 241 -6.75 11.08 -22.58
N GLY A 242 -5.44 11.17 -22.82
CA GLY A 242 -4.56 11.99 -22.03
C GLY A 242 -3.65 11.22 -21.05
N GLY A 243 -2.93 12.00 -20.28
CA GLY A 243 -1.95 11.54 -19.31
C GLY A 243 -1.50 12.70 -18.43
N SER A 244 -0.58 12.41 -17.51
CA SER A 244 -0.05 13.40 -16.58
C SER A 244 1.44 13.21 -16.39
N ASP A 245 2.20 14.30 -16.49
CA ASP A 245 3.60 14.40 -16.15
C ASP A 245 3.76 15.15 -14.83
N ILE A 246 4.50 14.57 -13.90
CA ILE A 246 4.64 15.08 -12.54
C ILE A 246 6.11 15.21 -12.21
N HIS A 247 6.53 16.42 -11.88
CA HIS A 247 7.86 16.73 -11.37
C HIS A 247 7.75 17.08 -9.89
N SER A 248 8.37 16.31 -9.03
CA SER A 248 8.36 16.51 -7.57
C SER A 248 9.75 16.72 -7.04
N VAL A 249 9.90 17.68 -6.13
CA VAL A 249 11.13 17.96 -5.38
C VAL A 249 10.81 17.94 -3.90
N GLY A 250 11.66 17.32 -3.11
CA GLY A 250 11.44 17.19 -1.67
C GLY A 250 12.71 17.19 -0.84
N LEU A 251 12.55 17.48 0.43
CA LEU A 251 13.55 17.31 1.47
C LEU A 251 13.10 16.17 2.39
N ASN A 252 14.01 15.25 2.67
CA ASN A 252 13.79 14.08 3.49
C ASN A 252 14.54 14.22 4.81
N TYR A 253 13.88 13.92 5.91
CA TYR A 253 14.48 13.82 7.22
C TYR A 253 14.10 12.51 7.87
N SER A 254 15.06 11.78 8.40
CA SER A 254 14.84 10.53 9.12
C SER A 254 15.70 10.50 10.37
N ALA A 255 15.10 10.13 11.50
CA ALA A 255 15.81 10.06 12.78
C ALA A 255 15.29 8.94 13.67
N LYS A 256 16.21 8.25 14.35
CA LYS A 256 15.92 7.45 15.53
C LYS A 256 16.00 8.37 16.76
N VAL A 257 14.83 8.86 17.21
CA VAL A 257 14.72 9.81 18.33
C VAL A 257 15.08 9.12 19.65
N THR A 258 14.63 7.88 19.80
CA THR A 258 14.99 7.01 20.92
C THR A 258 15.35 5.61 20.40
N ARG A 259 15.62 4.66 21.32
CA ARG A 259 15.85 3.26 20.93
C ARG A 259 14.61 2.60 20.32
N HIS A 260 13.43 3.14 20.59
CA HIS A 260 12.13 2.58 20.20
C HIS A 260 11.42 3.43 19.15
N VAL A 261 11.69 4.75 19.12
CA VAL A 261 10.98 5.71 18.27
C VAL A 261 11.81 6.07 17.05
N GLN A 262 11.25 5.80 15.88
CA GLN A 262 11.75 6.24 14.58
C GLN A 262 10.75 7.20 13.95
N VAL A 263 11.27 8.29 13.39
CA VAL A 263 10.49 9.30 12.66
C VAL A 263 11.09 9.45 11.28
N SER A 264 10.26 9.49 10.26
CA SER A 264 10.65 9.93 8.93
C SER A 264 9.67 10.97 8.40
N MET A 265 10.17 11.96 7.69
CA MET A 265 9.40 13.06 7.13
C MET A 265 9.95 13.40 5.75
N ARG A 266 9.07 13.72 4.84
CA ARG A 266 9.37 14.31 3.55
C ARG A 266 8.47 15.52 3.36
N VAL A 267 9.05 16.64 2.93
CA VAL A 267 8.32 17.87 2.62
C VAL A 267 8.78 18.36 1.26
N GLY A 268 7.83 18.56 0.37
CA GLY A 268 8.11 18.94 -1.00
C GLY A 268 6.91 19.52 -1.71
N GLY A 269 7.07 19.69 -3.01
CA GLY A 269 6.02 20.13 -3.91
C GLY A 269 6.13 19.41 -5.26
N ALA A 270 5.00 19.26 -5.90
CA ALA A 270 4.88 18.65 -7.21
C ALA A 270 4.28 19.65 -8.21
N ARG A 271 4.88 19.72 -9.38
CA ARG A 271 4.34 20.36 -10.58
C ARG A 271 3.67 19.28 -11.42
N VAL A 272 2.38 19.43 -11.66
CA VAL A 272 1.55 18.47 -12.38
C VAL A 272 1.10 19.08 -13.68
N GLU A 273 1.53 18.48 -14.77
CA GLU A 273 1.10 18.80 -16.13
C GLU A 273 0.16 17.70 -16.60
N SER A 274 -1.08 18.04 -16.93
CA SER A 274 -2.07 17.07 -17.35
C SER A 274 -2.70 17.46 -18.67
N LEU A 275 -2.76 16.48 -19.56
CA LEU A 275 -3.54 16.54 -20.79
C LEU A 275 -4.80 15.71 -20.58
N GLY A 276 -5.96 16.30 -20.78
CA GLY A 276 -7.25 15.64 -20.61
C GLY A 276 -8.31 16.25 -21.52
N LEU A 277 -9.52 15.72 -21.42
CA LEU A 277 -10.69 16.29 -22.08
C LEU A 277 -11.41 17.20 -21.09
N ALA A 278 -11.66 18.43 -21.49
CA ALA A 278 -12.45 19.40 -20.76
C ALA A 278 -13.69 19.81 -21.53
N GLN A 279 -14.78 20.00 -20.82
CA GLN A 279 -15.98 20.61 -21.37
C GLN A 279 -15.77 22.12 -21.44
N VAL A 280 -15.90 22.68 -22.64
CA VAL A 280 -15.78 24.11 -22.88
C VAL A 280 -17.12 24.62 -23.41
N GLN A 281 -17.60 25.73 -22.89
CA GLN A 281 -18.77 26.39 -23.43
C GLN A 281 -18.45 26.92 -24.84
N LEU A 282 -19.29 26.59 -25.81
CA LEU A 282 -19.19 27.10 -27.16
C LEU A 282 -19.59 28.58 -27.20
N ASP A 283 -18.97 29.32 -28.14
CA ASP A 283 -19.46 30.65 -28.47
C ASP A 283 -20.95 30.60 -28.81
N PRO A 284 -21.77 31.54 -28.32
CA PRO A 284 -23.21 31.53 -28.52
C PRO A 284 -23.63 31.42 -30.01
N ALA A 285 -22.83 32.00 -30.95
CA ALA A 285 -23.10 31.88 -32.36
C ALA A 285 -22.87 30.47 -32.88
N VAL A 286 -21.80 29.81 -32.42
CA VAL A 286 -21.47 28.40 -32.75
C VAL A 286 -22.46 27.45 -32.11
N ALA A 287 -22.84 27.71 -30.85
CA ALA A 287 -23.84 26.95 -30.12
C ALA A 287 -25.21 26.98 -30.82
N ALA A 288 -25.62 28.12 -31.32
CA ALA A 288 -26.85 28.27 -32.08
C ALA A 288 -26.84 27.51 -33.43
N LEU A 289 -25.65 27.40 -34.03
CA LEU A 289 -25.49 26.67 -35.31
C LEU A 289 -25.45 25.17 -35.15
N LEU A 290 -24.83 24.68 -34.06
CA LEU A 290 -24.65 23.25 -33.77
C LEU A 290 -25.80 22.65 -32.94
N GLY A 291 -26.63 23.48 -32.29
CA GLY A 291 -27.66 23.04 -31.37
C GLY A 291 -27.14 22.55 -30.04
N GLU A 292 -25.84 22.69 -29.78
CA GLU A 292 -25.15 22.26 -28.54
C GLU A 292 -24.43 23.44 -27.91
N SER A 293 -24.59 23.62 -26.59
CA SER A 293 -23.95 24.70 -25.84
C SER A 293 -22.55 24.37 -25.30
N VAL A 294 -22.14 23.10 -25.38
CA VAL A 294 -20.92 22.60 -24.81
C VAL A 294 -20.17 21.73 -25.83
N SER A 295 -18.86 21.85 -25.89
CA SER A 295 -17.97 21.01 -26.69
C SER A 295 -16.92 20.35 -25.79
N ILE A 296 -16.41 19.21 -26.24
CA ILE A 296 -15.30 18.51 -25.57
C ILE A 296 -14.03 18.85 -26.33
N GLN A 297 -13.07 19.45 -25.64
CA GLN A 297 -11.76 19.82 -26.20
C GLN A 297 -10.62 19.22 -25.38
N ALA A 298 -9.49 18.96 -26.06
CA ALA A 298 -8.26 18.63 -25.36
C ALA A 298 -7.76 19.86 -24.61
N ALA A 299 -7.62 19.73 -23.29
CA ALA A 299 -7.15 20.79 -22.43
C ALA A 299 -5.84 20.37 -21.75
N TYR A 300 -4.87 21.28 -21.82
CA TYR A 300 -3.64 21.18 -21.06
C TYR A 300 -3.76 22.03 -19.79
N THR A 301 -3.46 21.44 -18.65
CA THR A 301 -3.54 22.11 -17.35
C THR A 301 -2.23 21.95 -16.59
N LEU A 302 -1.88 23.01 -15.84
CA LEU A 302 -0.70 23.05 -14.99
C LEU A 302 -1.14 23.37 -13.56
N HIS A 303 -0.77 22.49 -12.62
CA HIS A 303 -1.08 22.64 -11.20
C HIS A 303 0.15 22.45 -10.34
N TYR A 304 0.19 23.12 -9.19
CA TYR A 304 1.18 22.90 -8.15
C TYR A 304 0.48 22.31 -6.93
N VAL A 305 1.00 21.19 -6.43
CA VAL A 305 0.40 20.40 -5.35
C VAL A 305 1.47 20.15 -4.30
N PRO A 306 1.15 20.21 -2.99
CA PRO A 306 2.04 19.72 -1.95
C PRO A 306 2.37 18.24 -2.20
N ASP A 307 3.60 17.84 -1.84
CA ASP A 307 4.02 16.44 -1.88
C ASP A 307 4.78 16.15 -0.57
N MET A 308 4.05 15.63 0.41
CA MET A 308 4.50 15.47 1.78
C MET A 308 4.20 14.07 2.30
N SER A 309 5.08 13.56 3.13
CA SER A 309 4.82 12.34 3.89
C SER A 309 5.48 12.42 5.26
N ALA A 310 4.87 11.75 6.23
CA ALA A 310 5.42 11.60 7.56
C ALA A 310 5.10 10.22 8.10
N SER A 311 6.03 9.61 8.80
CA SER A 311 5.78 8.39 9.55
C SER A 311 6.46 8.45 10.91
N LEU A 312 5.80 7.86 11.90
CA LEU A 312 6.31 7.62 13.22
C LEU A 312 6.06 6.17 13.57
N THR A 313 7.10 5.48 13.97
CA THR A 313 7.00 4.11 14.47
C THR A 313 7.61 4.07 15.87
N ASP A 314 6.86 3.51 16.80
CA ASP A 314 7.31 3.27 18.16
C ASP A 314 7.18 1.78 18.48
N SER A 315 8.33 1.10 18.69
CA SER A 315 8.42 -0.35 18.86
C SER A 315 8.94 -0.69 20.24
N PHE A 316 8.05 -1.12 21.11
CA PHE A 316 8.38 -1.68 22.42
C PHE A 316 8.49 -3.21 22.38
N ARG A 317 8.91 -3.80 23.50
CA ARG A 317 9.08 -5.26 23.62
C ARG A 317 7.84 -6.07 23.24
N HIS A 318 6.65 -5.56 23.54
CA HIS A 318 5.37 -6.25 23.36
C HIS A 318 4.32 -5.42 22.65
N SER A 319 4.65 -4.24 22.20
CA SER A 319 3.71 -3.37 21.50
C SER A 319 4.41 -2.58 20.39
N GLN A 320 3.68 -2.32 19.33
CA GLN A 320 4.11 -1.46 18.25
C GLN A 320 3.01 -0.45 17.95
N PHE A 321 3.40 0.79 17.82
CA PHE A 321 2.53 1.88 17.39
C PHE A 321 3.09 2.46 16.10
N GLY A 322 2.22 2.68 15.13
CA GLY A 322 2.55 3.30 13.85
C GLY A 322 1.60 4.46 13.56
N LEU A 323 2.14 5.55 13.06
CA LEU A 323 1.38 6.69 12.54
C LEU A 323 1.95 7.05 11.18
N THR A 324 1.09 7.26 10.20
CA THR A 324 1.48 7.66 8.84
C THR A 324 0.60 8.79 8.34
N PHE A 325 1.19 9.67 7.57
CA PHE A 325 0.51 10.74 6.84
C PHE A 325 1.12 10.88 5.45
N THR A 326 0.29 11.10 4.45
CA THR A 326 0.71 11.36 3.06
C THR A 326 -0.18 12.41 2.43
N ASP A 327 0.39 13.31 1.67
CA ASP A 327 -0.30 14.28 0.83
C ASP A 327 0.50 14.41 -0.47
N GLY A 328 -0.08 14.08 -1.59
CA GLY A 328 0.63 14.07 -2.86
C GLY A 328 -0.25 13.72 -4.04
N VAL A 329 0.36 13.57 -5.19
CA VAL A 329 -0.34 13.25 -6.43
C VAL A 329 -0.47 11.74 -6.58
N SER A 330 -1.68 11.30 -6.87
CA SER A 330 -2.05 9.92 -7.15
C SER A 330 -2.47 9.78 -8.62
N PRO A 331 -2.19 8.62 -9.26
CA PRO A 331 -2.73 8.32 -10.58
C PRO A 331 -4.25 8.16 -10.62
N GLY A 332 -4.90 8.24 -9.44
CA GLY A 332 -6.35 8.14 -9.31
C GLY A 332 -6.87 6.71 -9.15
N ASN A 333 -8.19 6.59 -9.05
CA ASN A 333 -8.89 5.33 -8.77
C ASN A 333 -9.74 4.81 -9.94
N GLY A 334 -9.57 5.39 -11.13
CA GLY A 334 -10.32 5.01 -12.31
C GLY A 334 -11.53 5.90 -12.61
N VAL A 335 -12.12 6.52 -11.61
CA VAL A 335 -13.10 7.62 -11.74
C VAL A 335 -12.37 8.95 -11.70
N TYR A 336 -11.61 9.16 -10.64
CA TYR A 336 -10.67 10.26 -10.51
C TYR A 336 -9.40 9.89 -11.27
N LEU A 337 -8.99 10.72 -12.22
CA LEU A 337 -7.72 10.60 -12.92
C LEU A 337 -6.60 11.20 -12.07
N ALA A 338 -5.68 11.98 -12.62
CA ALA A 338 -4.69 12.65 -11.80
C ALA A 338 -5.37 13.41 -10.65
N SER A 339 -5.07 13.03 -9.43
CA SER A 339 -5.74 13.55 -8.24
C SER A 339 -4.76 13.80 -7.11
N ARG A 340 -5.04 14.81 -6.29
CA ARG A 340 -4.39 15.00 -5.00
C ARG A 340 -5.02 14.05 -4.00
N ARG A 341 -4.19 13.28 -3.35
CA ARG A 341 -4.60 12.37 -2.30
C ARG A 341 -3.94 12.76 -0.98
N GLU A 342 -4.80 13.03 -0.01
CA GLU A 342 -4.44 13.17 1.38
C GLU A 342 -4.79 11.88 2.10
N GLY A 343 -3.87 11.33 2.87
CA GLY A 343 -4.10 10.09 3.60
C GLY A 343 -3.40 10.05 4.94
N GLY A 344 -3.96 9.31 5.86
CA GLY A 344 -3.37 9.08 7.16
C GLY A 344 -3.77 7.72 7.72
N GLY A 345 -2.93 7.18 8.57
CA GLY A 345 -3.20 5.91 9.23
C GLY A 345 -2.57 5.87 10.60
N ALA A 346 -3.25 5.21 11.52
CA ALA A 346 -2.75 4.86 12.84
C ALA A 346 -2.93 3.37 13.06
N SER A 347 -1.93 2.73 13.63
CA SER A 347 -1.99 1.30 13.97
C SER A 347 -1.37 1.07 15.33
N TYR A 348 -1.93 0.13 16.06
CA TYR A 348 -1.39 -0.34 17.32
C TYR A 348 -1.53 -1.85 17.41
N SER A 349 -0.47 -2.53 17.80
CA SER A 349 -0.48 -3.96 18.07
C SER A 349 0.12 -4.25 19.44
N TYR A 350 -0.42 -5.26 20.10
CA TYR A 350 0.01 -5.69 21.42
C TYR A 350 0.09 -7.22 21.53
N THR A 351 1.25 -7.72 21.97
CA THR A 351 1.57 -9.16 22.06
C THR A 351 2.01 -9.56 23.48
N GLY A 352 1.77 -8.71 24.48
CA GLY A 352 2.26 -8.94 25.85
C GLY A 352 1.49 -9.98 26.66
N ILE A 353 0.31 -10.40 26.21
CA ILE A 353 -0.47 -11.45 26.85
C ILE A 353 -0.14 -12.78 26.19
N HIS A 354 0.23 -13.78 27.00
CA HIS A 354 0.60 -15.09 26.50
C HIS A 354 -0.52 -15.72 25.66
N TYR A 355 -0.20 -16.20 24.46
CA TYR A 355 -1.13 -16.72 23.44
C TYR A 355 -2.08 -15.71 22.80
N TRP A 356 -2.12 -14.44 23.20
CA TRP A 356 -3.01 -13.45 22.64
C TRP A 356 -2.28 -12.35 21.89
N ASN A 357 -2.86 -11.94 20.76
CA ASN A 357 -2.50 -10.72 20.03
C ASN A 357 -3.71 -9.84 19.84
N PHE A 358 -3.48 -8.57 19.97
CA PHE A 358 -4.45 -7.53 19.70
C PHE A 358 -3.88 -6.58 18.66
N ALA A 359 -4.70 -6.20 17.71
CA ALA A 359 -4.32 -5.17 16.74
C ALA A 359 -5.53 -4.27 16.47
N VAL A 360 -5.28 -2.96 16.39
CA VAL A 360 -6.26 -1.98 15.97
C VAL A 360 -5.64 -1.07 14.94
N ASN A 361 -6.43 -0.63 14.00
CA ASN A 361 -6.00 0.32 12.97
C ASN A 361 -7.12 1.30 12.64
N ALA A 362 -6.74 2.49 12.22
CA ALA A 362 -7.63 3.49 11.68
C ALA A 362 -6.97 4.12 10.46
N THR A 363 -7.75 4.43 9.45
CA THR A 363 -7.27 5.04 8.20
C THR A 363 -8.21 6.16 7.77
N TYR A 364 -7.65 7.15 7.15
CA TYR A 364 -8.33 8.26 6.50
C TYR A 364 -7.73 8.46 5.12
N ALA A 365 -8.57 8.67 4.12
CA ALA A 365 -8.11 9.11 2.82
C ALA A 365 -9.13 10.09 2.21
N ARG A 366 -8.61 11.13 1.55
CA ARG A 366 -9.38 12.08 0.77
C ARG A 366 -8.72 12.23 -0.59
N MET A 367 -9.52 12.18 -1.64
CA MET A 367 -9.07 12.33 -3.01
C MET A 367 -9.83 13.46 -3.68
N ASN A 368 -9.09 14.38 -4.28
CA ASN A 368 -9.63 15.48 -5.06
C ASN A 368 -9.05 15.41 -6.47
N ALA A 369 -9.91 15.43 -7.48
CA ALA A 369 -9.45 15.52 -8.87
C ALA A 369 -8.68 16.84 -9.09
N ILE A 370 -7.56 16.77 -9.81
CA ILE A 370 -6.76 17.96 -10.15
C ILE A 370 -7.33 18.64 -11.41
N VAL A 371 -7.79 17.85 -12.37
CA VAL A 371 -8.22 18.33 -13.68
C VAL A 371 -9.74 18.29 -13.85
N GLN A 372 -10.39 17.31 -13.22
CA GLN A 372 -11.83 17.09 -13.35
C GLN A 372 -12.59 17.93 -12.31
N THR A 373 -13.78 18.41 -12.66
CA THR A 373 -14.69 19.11 -11.75
C THR A 373 -15.56 18.12 -10.94
N LEU A 374 -14.92 17.08 -10.43
CA LEU A 374 -15.56 16.11 -9.57
C LEU A 374 -15.47 16.54 -8.10
N GLY A 375 -16.52 16.25 -7.33
CA GLY A 375 -16.50 16.44 -5.88
C GLY A 375 -15.41 15.60 -5.20
N ALA A 376 -15.05 15.94 -3.98
CA ALA A 376 -14.07 15.17 -3.22
C ALA A 376 -14.63 13.79 -2.85
N TYR A 377 -13.79 12.79 -2.91
CA TYR A 377 -14.04 11.47 -2.32
C TYR A 377 -13.30 11.37 -0.99
N THR A 378 -14.02 11.03 0.07
CA THR A 378 -13.45 10.87 1.40
C THR A 378 -13.79 9.48 1.94
N SER A 379 -12.82 8.81 2.53
CA SER A 379 -13.00 7.51 3.16
C SER A 379 -12.38 7.46 4.55
N TYR A 380 -13.07 6.78 5.45
CA TYR A 380 -12.63 6.46 6.80
C TYR A 380 -12.69 4.95 6.98
N GLY A 381 -11.66 4.39 7.58
CA GLY A 381 -11.63 2.97 7.90
C GLY A 381 -11.17 2.77 9.33
N ALA A 382 -11.73 1.77 10.00
CA ALA A 382 -11.27 1.31 11.30
C ALA A 382 -11.33 -0.21 11.35
N GLY A 383 -10.36 -0.83 12.02
CA GLY A 383 -10.32 -2.26 12.19
C GLY A 383 -9.80 -2.64 13.57
N ALA A 384 -10.31 -3.73 14.11
CA ALA A 384 -9.83 -4.35 15.33
C ALA A 384 -9.74 -5.86 15.14
N GLY A 385 -8.66 -6.45 15.61
CA GLY A 385 -8.44 -7.89 15.52
C GLY A 385 -7.88 -8.48 16.80
N VAL A 386 -8.32 -9.68 17.10
CA VAL A 386 -7.81 -10.49 18.21
C VAL A 386 -7.43 -11.86 17.66
N THR A 387 -6.25 -12.32 18.02
CA THR A 387 -5.77 -13.64 17.66
C THR A 387 -5.38 -14.39 18.93
N ARG A 388 -5.80 -15.64 19.05
CA ARG A 388 -5.42 -16.54 20.13
C ARG A 388 -4.79 -17.81 19.56
N GLU A 389 -3.62 -18.14 20.04
CA GLU A 389 -3.00 -19.43 19.75
C GLU A 389 -3.67 -20.51 20.61
N LEU A 390 -4.24 -21.50 19.95
CA LEU A 390 -4.90 -22.66 20.58
C LEU A 390 -3.92 -23.83 20.81
N GLY A 391 -2.79 -23.82 20.14
CA GLY A 391 -1.69 -24.79 20.26
C GLY A 391 -1.22 -25.36 18.91
N LYS A 392 0.05 -25.78 18.84
CA LYS A 392 0.69 -26.44 17.68
C LYS A 392 0.45 -25.70 16.33
N GLY A 393 0.49 -24.38 16.35
CA GLY A 393 0.31 -23.57 15.14
C GLY A 393 -1.15 -23.32 14.73
N LEU A 394 -2.13 -23.75 15.54
CA LEU A 394 -3.54 -23.42 15.33
C LEU A 394 -3.90 -22.12 16.05
N HIS A 395 -4.57 -21.22 15.36
CA HIS A 395 -4.95 -19.90 15.84
C HIS A 395 -6.43 -19.63 15.60
N ALA A 396 -7.12 -19.14 16.62
CA ALA A 396 -8.44 -18.54 16.47
C ALA A 396 -8.26 -17.04 16.19
N VAL A 397 -9.01 -16.51 15.24
CA VAL A 397 -8.96 -15.11 14.84
C VAL A 397 -10.37 -14.53 14.86
N LEU A 398 -10.51 -13.38 15.49
CA LEU A 398 -11.70 -12.53 15.42
C LEU A 398 -11.27 -11.19 14.84
N ARG A 399 -12.00 -10.69 13.87
CA ARG A 399 -11.74 -9.39 13.25
C ARG A 399 -13.05 -8.62 13.05
N LEU A 400 -12.99 -7.32 13.29
CA LEU A 400 -14.06 -6.37 13.07
C LEU A 400 -13.48 -5.22 12.23
N ASP A 401 -14.14 -4.88 11.14
CA ASP A 401 -13.77 -3.78 10.27
C ASP A 401 -15.00 -2.89 10.04
N ALA A 402 -14.78 -1.59 9.93
CA ALA A 402 -15.77 -0.60 9.57
C ALA A 402 -15.19 0.34 8.52
N GLY A 403 -15.97 0.65 7.49
CA GLY A 403 -15.61 1.61 6.46
C GLY A 403 -16.75 2.61 6.24
N HIS A 404 -16.40 3.86 6.03
CA HIS A 404 -17.34 4.92 5.68
C HIS A 404 -16.80 5.69 4.49
N TYR A 405 -17.67 5.92 3.50
CA TYR A 405 -17.34 6.59 2.25
C TYR A 405 -18.29 7.75 2.02
N ASP A 406 -17.75 8.88 1.63
CA ASP A 406 -18.48 10.09 1.27
C ASP A 406 -17.99 10.60 -0.09
N VAL A 407 -18.90 10.75 -1.03
CA VAL A 407 -18.63 11.36 -2.34
C VAL A 407 -19.34 12.70 -2.38
N ALA A 408 -18.62 13.77 -2.11
CA ALA A 408 -19.15 15.12 -2.13
C ALA A 408 -19.72 15.49 -3.52
N GLY A 409 -20.94 15.97 -3.54
CA GLY A 409 -21.66 16.35 -4.75
C GLY A 409 -22.68 15.33 -5.24
N ASN A 410 -22.60 14.07 -4.87
CA ASN A 410 -23.53 13.03 -5.32
C ASN A 410 -24.45 12.49 -4.21
N SER A 411 -24.38 13.02 -3.01
CA SER A 411 -25.14 12.56 -1.83
C SER A 411 -24.98 11.06 -1.54
N PHE A 412 -23.87 10.46 -2.02
CA PHE A 412 -23.57 9.06 -1.79
C PHE A 412 -22.77 8.91 -0.51
N LEU A 413 -23.49 8.61 0.56
CA LEU A 413 -22.95 8.23 1.85
C LEU A 413 -23.10 6.73 2.02
N HIS A 414 -22.00 6.05 2.31
CA HIS A 414 -22.03 4.62 2.46
C HIS A 414 -21.20 4.18 3.67
N THR A 415 -21.81 3.35 4.51
CA THR A 415 -21.11 2.74 5.64
C THR A 415 -21.18 1.22 5.53
N GLN A 416 -20.07 0.58 5.69
CA GLN A 416 -19.92 -0.86 5.61
C GLN A 416 -19.30 -1.40 6.90
N TYR A 417 -19.82 -2.51 7.40
CA TYR A 417 -19.27 -3.23 8.55
C TYR A 417 -18.98 -4.66 8.16
N ARG A 418 -17.89 -5.19 8.67
CA ARG A 418 -17.53 -6.60 8.53
C ARG A 418 -17.12 -7.18 9.86
N ALA A 419 -17.64 -8.37 10.18
CA ALA A 419 -17.19 -9.19 11.28
C ALA A 419 -16.75 -10.55 10.75
N SER A 420 -15.58 -11.01 11.13
CA SER A 420 -15.08 -12.33 10.74
C SER A 420 -14.56 -13.11 11.92
N VAL A 421 -14.85 -14.42 11.93
CA VAL A 421 -14.35 -15.39 12.91
C VAL A 421 -13.77 -16.57 12.15
N GLY A 422 -12.56 -16.97 12.47
CA GLY A 422 -11.90 -18.04 11.73
C GLY A 422 -10.87 -18.81 12.52
N LEU A 423 -10.48 -19.92 11.93
CA LEU A 423 -9.38 -20.76 12.39
C LEU A 423 -8.28 -20.75 11.34
N PHE A 424 -7.08 -20.50 11.79
CA PHE A 424 -5.90 -20.45 10.95
C PHE A 424 -4.84 -21.42 11.46
N PHE A 425 -4.26 -22.15 10.55
CA PHE A 425 -3.14 -23.03 10.84
C PHE A 425 -1.86 -22.46 10.19
N SER A 426 -0.83 -22.33 10.99
CA SER A 426 0.52 -21.96 10.55
C SER A 426 1.53 -22.80 11.34
N PRO A 427 2.28 -23.71 10.72
CA PRO A 427 3.27 -24.54 11.41
C PRO A 427 4.49 -23.74 11.90
N GLY A 428 4.53 -22.42 11.66
CA GLY A 428 5.70 -21.60 11.91
C GLY A 428 6.75 -21.72 10.81
N ASP A 429 8.02 -21.57 11.16
CA ASP A 429 9.11 -21.70 10.20
C ASP A 429 9.33 -23.16 9.80
N VAL A 430 9.13 -23.47 8.54
CA VAL A 430 9.44 -24.77 7.95
C VAL A 430 10.83 -24.70 7.32
N PRO A 431 11.80 -25.52 7.74
CA PRO A 431 13.10 -25.53 7.08
C PRO A 431 12.96 -26.06 5.65
N LEU A 432 13.30 -25.25 4.69
CA LEU A 432 13.43 -25.67 3.30
C LEU A 432 14.88 -26.19 3.11
N ALA A 433 15.01 -27.48 2.95
CA ALA A 433 16.22 -28.07 2.42
C ALA A 433 16.25 -27.77 0.90
N LEU A 434 16.98 -26.76 0.49
CA LEU A 434 17.34 -26.59 -0.92
C LEU A 434 18.59 -27.44 -1.17
N TRP A 435 18.47 -28.37 -2.06
CA TRP A 435 19.45 -29.32 -2.60
C TRP A 435 20.80 -28.67 -2.92
#